data_4f122e860dc9668d3c18ed8c1471ebf6
#
_entry.id   4f122e860dc9668d3c18ed8c1471ebf6
#
_cell.length_a   1.000
_cell.length_b   1.000
_cell.length_c   1.000
_cell.angle_alpha   90.00
_cell.angle_beta   90.00
_cell.angle_gamma   90.00
#
_symmetry.space_group_name_H-M   'P 1'
#
loop_
_entity.id
_entity.type
_entity.pdbx_description
1 polymer ?
#
loop_
_entity_poly.entity_id
_entity_poly.type
_entity_poly.pdbx_seq_one_letter_code
_entity_poly.pdbx_strand_id
1 'polypeptide(L)'
;MINIFQPSLGNEEIQALHKLFKTNWIGKGKKTDEFVQAFSDKIGSQSSHMFTLNSCSEGIFQVLEFLNFNAGDEVVMPSISFVASANATVDSGLVPIFCDVDKRTLNARASDIEKCITNRTRAILLLNYGGYPIEYSEIDPLIKKYDLKLLIDNACSPFSTYHGKNTGLWGDFGIWSFDAMKILVTGDGGMVYARNAEHKKAIEMRAYLGQTTPSGISNKGSKTWWEFDVDHHGRRSITNDIASTIGLVQLKKVKNFLKIRKKVHQFYNTELAQLEELKLPSPVPRHCETSYYFYWIRLPSQKHRDSLAKYLRENEVYTTFRYYPLHLIKYYKNDGKLKNSEDALKKVLCLPIHQGLTKSDLEKIVEIIFSWKKNI
;
A
#
# COMPACT_ATOMS: atom_id res chain seq x y z
N MET A 1 -0.52 -5.85 25.48
CA MET A 1 -1.11 -6.44 24.25
C MET A 1 -0.10 -6.37 23.13
N ILE A 2 0.17 -7.46 22.43
CA ILE A 2 1.03 -7.49 21.23
C ILE A 2 0.18 -7.05 20.04
N ASN A 3 0.53 -5.92 19.43
CA ASN A 3 -0.20 -5.35 18.30
C ASN A 3 0.19 -6.03 16.97
N ILE A 4 -0.72 -5.99 15.99
CA ILE A 4 -0.45 -6.54 14.65
C ILE A 4 0.53 -5.66 13.85
N PHE A 5 0.49 -4.35 14.07
CA PHE A 5 1.39 -3.35 13.49
C PHE A 5 1.84 -2.38 14.57
N GLN A 6 3.07 -1.90 14.44
CA GLN A 6 3.61 -0.88 15.32
C GLN A 6 4.69 -0.09 14.60
N PRO A 7 4.63 1.24 14.59
CA PRO A 7 5.72 2.07 14.07
C PRO A 7 6.97 1.94 14.95
N SER A 8 8.12 2.25 14.38
CA SER A 8 9.40 2.27 15.09
C SER A 8 9.98 3.68 15.04
N LEU A 9 9.63 4.48 16.02
CA LEU A 9 10.08 5.86 16.20
C LEU A 9 11.02 5.96 17.41
N GLY A 10 11.87 6.98 17.43
CA GLY A 10 12.81 7.18 18.53
C GLY A 10 13.50 8.54 18.50
N ASN A 11 14.64 8.62 19.21
CA ASN A 11 15.39 9.87 19.37
C ASN A 11 15.88 10.48 18.06
N GLU A 12 16.11 9.67 17.02
CA GLU A 12 16.59 10.18 15.74
C GLU A 12 15.54 11.06 15.05
N GLU A 13 14.26 10.64 15.09
CA GLU A 13 13.15 11.44 14.59
C GLU A 13 12.97 12.72 15.42
N ILE A 14 13.05 12.63 16.76
CA ILE A 14 12.96 13.80 17.66
C ILE A 14 14.07 14.81 17.33
N GLN A 15 15.31 14.36 17.19
CA GLN A 15 16.45 15.23 16.87
C GLN A 15 16.33 15.86 15.48
N ALA A 16 15.81 15.11 14.50
CA ALA A 16 15.58 15.64 13.15
C ALA A 16 14.50 16.72 13.16
N LEU A 17 13.39 16.53 13.88
CA LEU A 17 12.33 17.51 14.05
C LEU A 17 12.84 18.75 14.81
N HIS A 18 13.65 18.58 15.85
CA HIS A 18 14.27 19.69 16.57
C HIS A 18 15.14 20.57 15.63
N LYS A 19 15.88 19.94 14.71
CA LYS A 19 16.64 20.69 13.68
C LYS A 19 15.73 21.42 12.69
N LEU A 20 14.64 20.76 12.27
CA LEU A 20 13.65 21.38 11.38
C LEU A 20 13.04 22.62 12.02
N PHE A 21 12.61 22.55 13.27
CA PHE A 21 11.96 23.69 13.94
C PHE A 21 12.86 24.91 14.06
N LYS A 22 14.19 24.74 14.14
CA LYS A 22 15.16 25.86 14.07
C LYS A 22 15.15 26.62 12.74
N THR A 23 14.63 26.02 11.66
CA THR A 23 14.47 26.69 10.36
C THR A 23 13.27 27.61 10.32
N ASN A 24 12.38 27.51 11.29
CA ASN A 24 11.10 28.22 11.36
C ASN A 24 10.18 27.99 10.15
N TRP A 25 10.37 26.88 9.43
CA TRP A 25 9.56 26.45 8.28
C TRP A 25 9.12 25.01 8.42
N ILE A 26 7.80 24.75 8.35
CA ILE A 26 7.20 23.43 8.52
C ILE A 26 6.25 23.02 7.40
N GLY A 27 5.91 23.93 6.48
CA GLY A 27 5.11 23.64 5.29
C GLY A 27 5.88 22.78 4.27
N LYS A 28 5.31 22.58 3.06
CA LYS A 28 6.04 21.94 1.95
C LYS A 28 7.28 22.79 1.62
N GLY A 29 8.47 22.17 1.63
CA GLY A 29 9.74 22.86 1.40
C GLY A 29 10.87 21.88 1.16
N LYS A 30 12.07 22.27 1.55
CA LYS A 30 13.33 21.56 1.26
C LYS A 30 13.33 20.11 1.76
N LYS A 31 12.76 19.84 2.95
CA LYS A 31 12.71 18.47 3.48
C LYS A 31 11.77 17.57 2.70
N THR A 32 10.73 18.13 2.13
CA THR A 32 9.83 17.41 1.23
C THR A 32 10.56 17.01 -0.06
N ASP A 33 11.32 17.93 -0.67
CA ASP A 33 12.09 17.63 -1.88
C ASP A 33 13.20 16.61 -1.61
N GLU A 34 13.92 16.73 -0.49
CA GLU A 34 14.91 15.75 -0.03
C GLU A 34 14.29 14.36 0.16
N PHE A 35 13.08 14.27 0.71
CA PHE A 35 12.40 13.00 0.92
C PHE A 35 11.96 12.35 -0.39
N VAL A 36 11.40 13.13 -1.32
CA VAL A 36 11.04 12.64 -2.66
C VAL A 36 12.28 12.09 -3.37
N GLN A 37 13.39 12.84 -3.36
CA GLN A 37 14.64 12.39 -3.98
C GLN A 37 15.16 11.11 -3.34
N ALA A 38 15.29 11.09 -2.01
CA ALA A 38 15.82 9.91 -1.29
C ALA A 38 14.94 8.66 -1.46
N PHE A 39 13.62 8.82 -1.50
CA PHE A 39 12.70 7.71 -1.75
C PHE A 39 12.79 7.23 -3.20
N SER A 40 12.86 8.14 -4.17
CA SER A 40 13.04 7.82 -5.59
C SER A 40 14.31 6.99 -5.81
N ASP A 41 15.43 7.44 -5.27
CA ASP A 41 16.72 6.73 -5.35
C ASP A 41 16.62 5.33 -4.73
N LYS A 42 15.92 5.23 -3.60
CA LYS A 42 15.76 3.96 -2.86
C LYS A 42 15.01 2.90 -3.65
N ILE A 43 14.05 3.29 -4.47
CA ILE A 43 13.24 2.37 -5.28
C ILE A 43 13.71 2.24 -6.73
N GLY A 44 14.80 2.92 -7.11
CA GLY A 44 15.34 2.91 -8.47
C GLY A 44 14.52 3.72 -9.47
N SER A 45 13.95 4.86 -9.02
CA SER A 45 13.24 5.84 -9.85
C SER A 45 13.98 7.16 -9.91
N GLN A 46 13.41 8.12 -10.64
CA GLN A 46 13.86 9.52 -10.67
C GLN A 46 12.83 10.42 -9.99
N SER A 47 13.28 11.42 -9.25
CA SER A 47 12.40 12.38 -8.57
C SER A 47 11.51 13.18 -9.53
N SER A 48 11.93 13.36 -10.78
CA SER A 48 11.11 13.96 -11.84
C SER A 48 9.81 13.22 -12.14
N HIS A 49 9.73 11.95 -11.76
CA HIS A 49 8.55 11.08 -11.91
C HIS A 49 7.72 10.92 -10.63
N MET A 50 8.16 11.54 -9.53
CA MET A 50 7.56 11.30 -8.22
C MET A 50 7.20 12.60 -7.50
N PHE A 51 6.15 12.53 -6.68
CA PHE A 51 5.81 13.60 -5.74
C PHE A 51 5.07 13.00 -4.54
N THR A 52 5.05 13.74 -3.43
CA THR A 52 4.44 13.28 -2.19
C THR A 52 3.15 14.02 -1.87
N LEU A 53 2.23 13.31 -1.20
CA LEU A 53 0.90 13.76 -0.80
C LEU A 53 0.68 13.53 0.69
N ASN A 54 -0.45 14.04 1.18
CA ASN A 54 -0.86 13.85 2.57
C ASN A 54 -1.33 12.43 2.89
N SER A 55 -1.69 11.61 1.89
CA SER A 55 -2.03 10.19 2.06
C SER A 55 -1.92 9.40 0.76
N CYS A 56 -1.78 8.06 0.88
CA CYS A 56 -1.87 7.13 -0.24
C CYS A 56 -3.27 7.16 -0.87
N SER A 57 -4.31 7.23 -0.06
CA SER A 57 -5.70 7.30 -0.52
C SER A 57 -5.90 8.48 -1.46
N GLU A 58 -5.44 9.66 -1.07
CA GLU A 58 -5.51 10.85 -1.91
C GLU A 58 -4.72 10.67 -3.22
N GLY A 59 -3.59 9.94 -3.18
CA GLY A 59 -2.85 9.60 -4.41
C GLY A 59 -3.68 8.80 -5.41
N ILE A 60 -4.50 7.85 -4.93
CA ILE A 60 -5.40 7.08 -5.80
C ILE A 60 -6.50 7.97 -6.38
N PHE A 61 -7.13 8.83 -5.55
CA PHE A 61 -8.13 9.80 -5.98
C PHE A 61 -7.58 10.73 -7.07
N GLN A 62 -6.42 11.33 -6.84
CA GLN A 62 -5.78 12.26 -7.77
C GLN A 62 -5.44 11.62 -9.11
N VAL A 63 -4.95 10.37 -9.10
CA VAL A 63 -4.61 9.64 -10.33
C VAL A 63 -5.86 9.31 -11.14
N LEU A 64 -6.94 8.81 -10.50
CA LEU A 64 -8.18 8.47 -11.20
C LEU A 64 -8.88 9.71 -11.76
N GLU A 65 -8.95 10.80 -11.01
CA GLU A 65 -9.45 12.07 -11.50
C GLU A 65 -8.63 12.63 -12.67
N PHE A 66 -7.30 12.52 -12.61
CA PHE A 66 -6.41 12.95 -13.69
C PHE A 66 -6.66 12.17 -14.98
N LEU A 67 -6.92 10.86 -14.89
CA LEU A 67 -7.16 10.01 -16.04
C LEU A 67 -8.44 10.39 -16.80
N ASN A 68 -9.36 11.10 -16.17
CA ASN A 68 -10.54 11.73 -16.76
C ASN A 68 -11.34 10.78 -17.68
N PHE A 69 -11.57 9.55 -17.22
CA PHE A 69 -12.40 8.57 -17.91
C PHE A 69 -13.88 9.01 -17.89
N ASN A 70 -14.71 8.44 -18.77
CA ASN A 70 -16.11 8.77 -18.83
C ASN A 70 -16.87 8.16 -17.63
N ALA A 71 -17.92 8.86 -17.19
CA ALA A 71 -18.81 8.31 -16.16
C ALA A 71 -19.37 6.94 -16.59
N GLY A 72 -19.27 5.96 -15.69
CA GLY A 72 -19.67 4.59 -15.95
C GLY A 72 -18.60 3.70 -16.59
N ASP A 73 -17.43 4.24 -16.95
CA ASP A 73 -16.26 3.42 -17.28
C ASP A 73 -15.82 2.59 -16.06
N GLU A 74 -15.14 1.47 -16.30
CA GLU A 74 -14.88 0.46 -15.29
C GLU A 74 -13.39 0.41 -14.90
N VAL A 75 -13.14 0.19 -13.60
CA VAL A 75 -11.81 -0.10 -13.06
C VAL A 75 -11.83 -1.48 -12.41
N VAL A 76 -11.04 -2.41 -12.93
CA VAL A 76 -10.91 -3.76 -12.36
C VAL A 76 -9.91 -3.74 -11.21
N MET A 77 -10.30 -4.35 -10.06
CA MET A 77 -9.43 -4.44 -8.88
C MET A 77 -9.68 -5.73 -8.08
N PRO A 78 -8.69 -6.23 -7.31
CA PRO A 78 -8.92 -7.37 -6.43
C PRO A 78 -9.94 -7.04 -5.35
N SER A 79 -10.83 -8.00 -5.07
CA SER A 79 -11.81 -7.86 -4.00
C SER A 79 -11.17 -7.76 -2.61
N ILE A 80 -10.03 -8.42 -2.39
CA ILE A 80 -9.25 -8.28 -1.16
C ILE A 80 -8.30 -7.09 -1.33
N SER A 81 -8.80 -5.90 -1.07
CA SER A 81 -8.06 -4.64 -1.15
C SER A 81 -8.53 -3.64 -0.09
N PHE A 82 -7.80 -2.56 0.07
CA PHE A 82 -8.22 -1.46 0.94
C PHE A 82 -9.33 -0.66 0.27
N VAL A 83 -10.29 -0.22 1.08
CA VAL A 83 -11.51 0.46 0.61
C VAL A 83 -11.25 1.74 -0.20
N ALA A 84 -10.11 2.39 -0.02
CA ALA A 84 -9.75 3.61 -0.74
C ALA A 84 -9.74 3.43 -2.26
N SER A 85 -9.34 2.25 -2.77
CA SER A 85 -9.33 1.96 -4.20
C SER A 85 -10.74 2.01 -4.82
N ALA A 86 -11.71 1.39 -4.15
CA ALA A 86 -13.10 1.39 -4.61
C ALA A 86 -13.76 2.76 -4.41
N ASN A 87 -13.49 3.44 -3.27
CA ASN A 87 -14.02 4.78 -3.03
C ASN A 87 -13.52 5.79 -4.07
N ALA A 88 -12.24 5.80 -4.37
CA ALA A 88 -11.67 6.69 -5.38
C ALA A 88 -12.26 6.44 -6.77
N THR A 89 -12.54 5.18 -7.10
CA THR A 89 -13.22 4.80 -8.35
C THR A 89 -14.62 5.37 -8.41
N VAL A 90 -15.43 5.18 -7.36
CA VAL A 90 -16.80 5.69 -7.30
C VAL A 90 -16.84 7.22 -7.30
N ASP A 91 -15.95 7.87 -6.55
CA ASP A 91 -15.88 9.33 -6.47
C ASP A 91 -15.53 9.97 -7.81
N SER A 92 -14.73 9.28 -8.63
CA SER A 92 -14.42 9.68 -10.01
C SER A 92 -15.58 9.39 -11.02
N GLY A 93 -16.75 8.96 -10.56
CA GLY A 93 -17.87 8.59 -11.42
C GLY A 93 -17.71 7.25 -12.14
N LEU A 94 -16.72 6.45 -11.77
CA LEU A 94 -16.38 5.16 -12.37
C LEU A 94 -17.00 4.00 -11.60
N VAL A 95 -17.01 2.81 -12.21
CA VAL A 95 -17.58 1.60 -11.63
C VAL A 95 -16.46 0.65 -11.20
N PRO A 96 -16.32 0.33 -9.90
CA PRO A 96 -15.37 -0.66 -9.45
C PRO A 96 -15.86 -2.08 -9.80
N ILE A 97 -15.04 -2.83 -10.53
CA ILE A 97 -15.28 -4.22 -10.90
C ILE A 97 -14.31 -5.09 -10.09
N PHE A 98 -14.85 -5.99 -9.27
CA PHE A 98 -14.03 -6.80 -8.38
C PHE A 98 -13.70 -8.15 -9.01
N CYS A 99 -12.40 -8.46 -9.12
CA CYS A 99 -11.92 -9.78 -9.49
C CYS A 99 -11.59 -10.63 -8.25
N ASP A 100 -11.60 -11.96 -8.42
CA ASP A 100 -11.16 -12.88 -7.38
C ASP A 100 -9.64 -12.88 -7.23
N VAL A 101 -9.15 -13.53 -6.19
CA VAL A 101 -7.72 -13.61 -5.86
C VAL A 101 -7.24 -15.07 -5.90
N ASP A 102 -5.93 -15.25 -6.01
CA ASP A 102 -5.32 -16.55 -5.82
C ASP A 102 -5.47 -17.02 -4.36
N LYS A 103 -5.81 -18.28 -4.19
CA LYS A 103 -6.09 -18.89 -2.88
C LYS A 103 -4.89 -18.88 -1.94
N ARG A 104 -3.66 -18.87 -2.46
CA ARG A 104 -2.42 -19.00 -1.68
C ARG A 104 -1.76 -17.66 -1.41
N THR A 105 -1.67 -16.82 -2.44
CA THR A 105 -0.98 -15.53 -2.38
C THR A 105 -1.91 -14.39 -2.00
N LEU A 106 -3.22 -14.54 -2.19
CA LEU A 106 -4.27 -13.52 -2.07
C LEU A 106 -4.08 -12.33 -3.02
N ASN A 107 -3.23 -12.47 -4.03
CA ASN A 107 -3.07 -11.54 -5.14
C ASN A 107 -4.05 -11.87 -6.28
N ALA A 108 -4.43 -10.86 -7.05
CA ALA A 108 -5.18 -11.06 -8.29
C ALA A 108 -4.29 -11.76 -9.33
N ARG A 109 -4.86 -12.70 -10.11
CA ARG A 109 -4.19 -13.35 -11.24
C ARG A 109 -4.69 -12.74 -12.54
N ALA A 110 -3.84 -12.77 -13.58
CA ALA A 110 -4.21 -12.29 -14.91
C ALA A 110 -5.51 -12.94 -15.41
N SER A 111 -5.66 -14.27 -15.23
CA SER A 111 -6.86 -15.01 -15.64
C SER A 111 -8.14 -14.60 -14.91
N ASP A 112 -8.06 -14.13 -13.66
CA ASP A 112 -9.23 -13.67 -12.90
C ASP A 112 -9.56 -12.20 -13.25
N ILE A 113 -8.56 -11.40 -13.56
CA ILE A 113 -8.70 -10.03 -14.06
C ILE A 113 -9.36 -10.06 -15.45
N GLU A 114 -8.87 -10.89 -16.37
CA GLU A 114 -9.34 -10.95 -17.76
C GLU A 114 -10.85 -11.28 -17.86
N LYS A 115 -11.37 -12.14 -16.96
CA LYS A 115 -12.81 -12.44 -16.88
C LYS A 115 -13.67 -11.23 -16.51
N CYS A 116 -13.07 -10.21 -15.93
CA CYS A 116 -13.76 -8.99 -15.48
C CYS A 116 -13.68 -7.85 -16.51
N ILE A 117 -12.86 -8.00 -17.56
CA ILE A 117 -12.66 -6.96 -18.57
C ILE A 117 -13.86 -6.92 -19.51
N THR A 118 -14.42 -5.73 -19.70
CA THR A 118 -15.48 -5.42 -20.67
C THR A 118 -15.03 -4.30 -21.63
N ASN A 119 -15.89 -3.93 -22.58
CA ASN A 119 -15.64 -2.78 -23.45
C ASN A 119 -15.63 -1.42 -22.73
N ARG A 120 -16.11 -1.35 -21.48
CA ARG A 120 -16.06 -0.17 -20.62
C ARG A 120 -14.85 -0.13 -19.71
N THR A 121 -14.08 -1.20 -19.59
CA THR A 121 -12.89 -1.23 -18.74
C THR A 121 -11.83 -0.28 -19.30
N ARG A 122 -11.27 0.59 -18.43
CA ARG A 122 -10.23 1.56 -18.77
C ARG A 122 -8.97 1.39 -17.98
N ALA A 123 -9.08 0.83 -16.77
CA ALA A 123 -7.92 0.66 -15.91
C ALA A 123 -8.00 -0.62 -15.08
N ILE A 124 -6.83 -1.06 -14.63
CA ILE A 124 -6.67 -2.08 -13.60
C ILE A 124 -5.91 -1.44 -12.43
N LEU A 125 -6.45 -1.59 -11.21
CA LEU A 125 -5.82 -1.12 -9.98
C LEU A 125 -5.46 -2.33 -9.13
N LEU A 126 -4.18 -2.63 -8.96
CA LEU A 126 -3.68 -3.83 -8.28
C LEU A 126 -3.03 -3.49 -6.94
N LEU A 127 -3.19 -4.38 -5.97
CA LEU A 127 -2.50 -4.38 -4.69
C LEU A 127 -1.60 -5.62 -4.61
N ASN A 128 -0.33 -5.45 -4.25
CA ASN A 128 0.56 -6.55 -3.90
C ASN A 128 0.28 -6.98 -2.45
N TYR A 129 -0.61 -7.95 -2.27
CA TYR A 129 -1.08 -8.36 -0.94
C TYR A 129 0.07 -8.81 -0.03
N GLY A 130 0.10 -8.26 1.18
CA GLY A 130 1.10 -8.61 2.19
C GLY A 130 2.55 -8.28 1.82
N GLY A 131 2.77 -7.59 0.71
CA GLY A 131 4.08 -7.30 0.16
C GLY A 131 4.56 -8.32 -0.87
N TYR A 132 3.79 -9.36 -1.15
CA TYR A 132 4.11 -10.35 -2.18
C TYR A 132 3.87 -9.77 -3.58
N PRO A 133 4.88 -9.74 -4.47
CA PRO A 133 4.70 -9.25 -5.82
C PRO A 133 3.69 -10.08 -6.62
N ILE A 134 2.91 -9.40 -7.45
CA ILE A 134 2.08 -10.01 -8.48
C ILE A 134 2.98 -10.50 -9.62
N GLU A 135 2.51 -11.46 -10.41
CA GLU A 135 3.19 -11.95 -11.61
C GLU A 135 2.96 -10.96 -12.76
N TYR A 136 3.79 -9.90 -12.83
CA TYR A 136 3.62 -8.81 -13.80
C TYR A 136 3.81 -9.25 -15.25
N SER A 137 4.59 -10.31 -15.50
CA SER A 137 4.73 -10.89 -16.84
C SER A 137 3.43 -11.42 -17.44
N GLU A 138 2.47 -11.80 -16.57
CA GLU A 138 1.13 -12.21 -16.99
C GLU A 138 0.17 -11.02 -17.13
N ILE A 139 0.42 -9.90 -16.44
CA ILE A 139 -0.42 -8.71 -16.48
C ILE A 139 -0.13 -7.85 -17.71
N ASP A 140 1.13 -7.64 -18.05
CA ASP A 140 1.56 -6.81 -19.19
C ASP A 140 0.86 -7.16 -20.53
N PRO A 141 0.68 -8.45 -20.89
CA PRO A 141 -0.07 -8.81 -22.10
C PRO A 141 -1.53 -8.35 -22.09
N LEU A 142 -2.21 -8.37 -20.92
CA LEU A 142 -3.59 -7.90 -20.79
C LEU A 142 -3.67 -6.39 -20.97
N ILE A 143 -2.77 -5.64 -20.35
CA ILE A 143 -2.70 -4.19 -20.49
C ILE A 143 -2.56 -3.79 -21.95
N LYS A 144 -1.69 -4.45 -22.69
CA LYS A 144 -1.47 -4.19 -24.13
C LYS A 144 -2.66 -4.62 -24.98
N LYS A 145 -3.22 -5.81 -24.73
CA LYS A 145 -4.34 -6.38 -25.49
C LYS A 145 -5.59 -5.51 -25.44
N TYR A 146 -5.86 -4.93 -24.28
CA TYR A 146 -7.11 -4.18 -24.02
C TYR A 146 -6.87 -2.66 -23.90
N ASP A 147 -5.65 -2.17 -24.15
CA ASP A 147 -5.26 -0.75 -24.05
C ASP A 147 -5.67 -0.12 -22.70
N LEU A 148 -5.29 -0.76 -21.59
CA LEU A 148 -5.69 -0.37 -20.25
C LEU A 148 -4.59 0.43 -19.55
N LYS A 149 -4.97 1.26 -18.56
CA LYS A 149 -4.03 1.87 -17.61
C LYS A 149 -3.81 0.96 -16.42
N LEU A 150 -2.57 0.83 -15.98
CA LEU A 150 -2.19 0.04 -14.82
C LEU A 150 -1.79 0.93 -13.65
N LEU A 151 -2.56 0.84 -12.56
CA LEU A 151 -2.29 1.50 -11.28
C LEU A 151 -1.86 0.44 -10.27
N ILE A 152 -0.77 0.70 -9.52
CA ILE A 152 -0.28 -0.20 -8.48
C ILE A 152 -0.36 0.49 -7.13
N ASP A 153 -1.22 -0.03 -6.26
CA ASP A 153 -1.24 0.30 -4.84
C ASP A 153 -0.09 -0.44 -4.14
N ASN A 154 0.96 0.28 -3.81
CA ASN A 154 2.12 -0.24 -3.08
C ASN A 154 2.07 0.00 -1.57
N ALA A 155 0.91 0.28 -1.00
CA ALA A 155 0.78 0.49 0.44
C ALA A 155 1.26 -0.70 1.29
N CYS A 156 1.20 -1.91 0.74
CA CYS A 156 1.69 -3.14 1.38
C CYS A 156 3.08 -3.58 0.89
N SER A 157 3.59 -3.00 -0.19
CA SER A 157 4.79 -3.47 -0.90
C SER A 157 5.82 -2.37 -1.20
N PRO A 158 6.12 -1.45 -0.24
CA PRO A 158 6.89 -0.25 -0.56
C PRO A 158 8.28 -0.55 -1.14
N PHE A 159 8.86 -1.67 -0.76
CA PHE A 159 10.21 -2.07 -1.18
C PHE A 159 10.26 -3.48 -1.78
N SER A 160 9.11 -4.02 -2.17
CA SER A 160 9.06 -5.29 -2.90
C SER A 160 9.57 -5.11 -4.33
N THR A 161 10.23 -6.15 -4.85
CA THR A 161 10.75 -6.15 -6.23
C THR A 161 10.28 -7.39 -6.99
N TYR A 162 10.06 -7.20 -8.28
CA TYR A 162 9.81 -8.24 -9.25
C TYR A 162 10.86 -8.12 -10.35
N HIS A 163 11.68 -9.18 -10.57
CA HIS A 163 12.87 -9.15 -11.44
C HIS A 163 13.79 -7.94 -11.15
N GLY A 164 14.03 -7.66 -9.86
CA GLY A 164 14.91 -6.56 -9.44
C GLY A 164 14.32 -5.15 -9.56
N LYS A 165 13.15 -4.97 -10.17
CA LYS A 165 12.46 -3.69 -10.30
C LYS A 165 11.40 -3.54 -9.22
N ASN A 166 11.34 -2.36 -8.55
CA ASN A 166 10.30 -2.10 -7.55
C ASN A 166 8.90 -2.28 -8.14
N THR A 167 8.02 -2.91 -7.36
CA THR A 167 6.66 -3.28 -7.81
C THR A 167 5.84 -2.09 -8.28
N GLY A 168 5.97 -0.91 -7.67
CA GLY A 168 5.25 0.30 -8.06
C GLY A 168 5.69 0.92 -9.38
N LEU A 169 6.84 0.54 -9.90
CA LEU A 169 7.34 1.04 -11.18
C LEU A 169 6.84 0.21 -12.39
N TRP A 170 6.09 -0.88 -12.15
CA TRP A 170 5.51 -1.70 -13.21
C TRP A 170 4.26 -1.07 -13.83
N GLY A 171 3.49 -0.30 -13.06
CA GLY A 171 2.31 0.41 -13.54
C GLY A 171 2.62 1.69 -14.34
N ASP A 172 1.58 2.27 -14.94
CA ASP A 172 1.60 3.66 -15.39
C ASP A 172 1.70 4.59 -14.20
N PHE A 173 1.10 4.17 -13.06
CA PHE A 173 1.15 4.86 -11.79
C PHE A 173 1.44 3.87 -10.66
N GLY A 174 2.28 4.29 -9.73
CA GLY A 174 2.54 3.61 -8.47
C GLY A 174 2.23 4.51 -7.29
N ILE A 175 1.56 3.99 -6.26
CA ILE A 175 1.14 4.79 -5.12
C ILE A 175 1.59 4.09 -3.83
N TRP A 176 2.27 4.81 -2.93
CA TRP A 176 2.78 4.31 -1.65
C TRP A 176 2.11 5.00 -0.48
N SER A 177 2.08 4.31 0.65
CA SER A 177 1.53 4.79 1.91
C SER A 177 2.60 4.90 2.98
N PHE A 178 2.54 5.99 3.73
CA PHE A 178 3.38 6.25 4.91
C PHE A 178 2.53 6.44 6.17
N ASP A 179 1.31 5.89 6.18
CA ASP A 179 0.41 5.79 7.34
C ASP A 179 1.12 5.14 8.53
N ALA A 180 0.66 5.45 9.75
CA ALA A 180 1.25 4.97 11.00
C ALA A 180 1.37 3.45 11.15
N MET A 181 0.61 2.65 10.37
CA MET A 181 0.68 1.19 10.36
C MET A 181 1.64 0.62 9.31
N LYS A 182 2.31 1.47 8.51
CA LYS A 182 3.18 1.02 7.41
C LYS A 182 4.59 0.68 7.88
N ILE A 183 5.41 0.17 6.96
CA ILE A 183 6.81 -0.19 7.22
C ILE A 183 7.67 1.05 7.42
N LEU A 184 7.45 2.06 6.59
CA LEU A 184 7.98 3.40 6.68
C LEU A 184 6.81 4.32 7.01
N VAL A 185 6.93 5.13 8.04
CA VAL A 185 5.84 5.96 8.56
C VAL A 185 6.24 7.44 8.58
N THR A 186 5.23 8.31 8.36
CA THR A 186 5.37 9.76 8.51
C THR A 186 4.28 10.37 9.40
N GLY A 187 3.47 9.50 10.06
CA GLY A 187 2.22 9.83 10.73
C GLY A 187 1.06 9.56 9.80
N ASP A 188 0.91 10.33 8.76
CA ASP A 188 0.19 10.04 7.54
C ASP A 188 1.03 10.55 6.35
N GLY A 189 0.77 10.06 5.15
CA GLY A 189 1.49 10.44 3.96
C GLY A 189 1.36 9.44 2.82
N GLY A 190 1.66 9.91 1.62
CA GLY A 190 1.71 9.11 0.40
C GLY A 190 2.78 9.60 -0.57
N MET A 191 3.11 8.75 -1.53
CA MET A 191 3.97 9.07 -2.67
C MET A 191 3.32 8.55 -3.93
N VAL A 192 3.38 9.32 -5.01
CA VAL A 192 2.90 8.92 -6.33
C VAL A 192 4.05 8.93 -7.31
N TYR A 193 4.15 7.86 -8.08
CA TYR A 193 4.96 7.74 -9.28
C TYR A 193 4.06 7.82 -10.51
N ALA A 194 4.46 8.55 -11.52
CA ALA A 194 3.88 8.48 -12.85
C ALA A 194 4.99 8.14 -13.86
N ARG A 195 4.74 7.12 -14.70
CA ARG A 195 5.71 6.70 -15.75
C ARG A 195 6.02 7.82 -16.73
N ASN A 196 5.06 8.69 -16.99
CA ASN A 196 5.23 9.92 -17.76
C ASN A 196 5.44 11.11 -16.82
N ALA A 197 6.55 11.83 -16.98
CA ALA A 197 6.89 12.99 -16.14
C ALA A 197 5.89 14.15 -16.29
N GLU A 198 5.28 14.33 -17.47
CA GLU A 198 4.25 15.37 -17.68
C GLU A 198 2.96 15.01 -16.93
N HIS A 199 2.59 13.71 -16.88
CA HIS A 199 1.46 13.27 -16.04
C HIS A 199 1.73 13.54 -14.56
N LYS A 200 2.97 13.25 -14.09
CA LYS A 200 3.37 13.57 -12.69
C LYS A 200 3.17 15.07 -12.42
N LYS A 201 3.64 15.94 -13.30
CA LYS A 201 3.54 17.39 -13.13
C LYS A 201 2.08 17.85 -13.08
N ALA A 202 1.23 17.32 -13.97
CA ALA A 202 -0.19 17.66 -14.01
C ALA A 202 -0.92 17.20 -12.72
N ILE A 203 -0.64 15.98 -12.23
CA ILE A 203 -1.26 15.47 -10.99
C ILE A 203 -0.76 16.25 -9.77
N GLU A 204 0.54 16.57 -9.70
CA GLU A 204 1.11 17.36 -8.60
C GLU A 204 0.50 18.76 -8.55
N MET A 205 0.24 19.38 -9.71
CA MET A 205 -0.44 20.67 -9.80
C MET A 205 -1.89 20.58 -9.30
N ARG A 206 -2.64 19.53 -9.65
CA ARG A 206 -3.99 19.27 -9.10
C ARG A 206 -3.96 19.12 -7.58
N ALA A 207 -2.95 18.45 -7.04
CA ALA A 207 -2.74 18.28 -5.60
C ALA A 207 -2.39 19.60 -4.89
N TYR A 208 -2.11 20.66 -5.62
CA TYR A 208 -1.88 22.01 -5.12
C TYR A 208 -2.88 23.02 -5.71
N LEU A 209 -4.16 22.72 -5.63
CA LEU A 209 -5.26 23.61 -6.03
C LEU A 209 -5.31 23.94 -7.54
N GLY A 210 -4.60 23.22 -8.39
CA GLY A 210 -4.52 23.48 -9.82
C GLY A 210 -3.69 24.73 -10.19
N GLN A 211 -2.93 25.27 -9.25
CA GLN A 211 -2.09 26.46 -9.50
C GLN A 211 -0.93 26.16 -10.44
N THR A 212 -0.82 26.93 -11.51
CA THR A 212 0.28 26.80 -12.51
C THR A 212 1.61 27.29 -11.99
N THR A 213 1.56 28.30 -11.11
CA THR A 213 2.75 28.87 -10.46
C THR A 213 2.50 28.95 -8.95
N PRO A 214 3.44 28.49 -8.12
CA PRO A 214 3.34 28.71 -6.69
C PRO A 214 3.30 30.21 -6.39
N SER A 215 2.30 30.68 -5.66
CA SER A 215 2.22 32.07 -5.21
C SER A 215 3.38 32.39 -4.25
N GLY A 216 3.95 33.59 -4.33
CA GLY A 216 4.91 34.08 -3.37
C GLY A 216 6.38 33.94 -3.80
N ILE A 217 7.24 33.46 -2.90
CA ILE A 217 8.73 33.51 -2.96
C ILE A 217 9.34 32.88 -4.23
N SER A 218 8.61 32.03 -4.95
CA SER A 218 9.13 31.34 -6.14
C SER A 218 9.16 32.18 -7.41
N ASN A 219 8.46 33.31 -7.46
CA ASN A 219 8.40 34.19 -8.63
C ASN A 219 9.47 35.29 -8.58
N LYS A 220 10.71 34.92 -8.23
CA LYS A 220 11.86 35.83 -8.22
C LYS A 220 12.14 36.36 -9.66
N GLY A 221 11.61 37.52 -9.98
CA GLY A 221 11.84 38.15 -11.26
C GLY A 221 10.58 38.71 -11.96
N SER A 222 9.39 38.35 -11.50
CA SER A 222 8.15 38.99 -11.95
C SER A 222 7.92 40.33 -11.23
N LYS A 223 7.45 41.34 -11.93
CA LYS A 223 6.99 42.62 -11.36
C LYS A 223 5.74 42.43 -10.48
N THR A 224 5.04 41.30 -10.66
CA THR A 224 3.76 40.93 -9.99
C THR A 224 3.87 39.54 -9.37
N TRP A 225 4.76 39.39 -8.34
CA TRP A 225 5.05 38.10 -7.67
C TRP A 225 3.87 37.54 -6.87
N TRP A 226 2.78 38.30 -6.72
CA TRP A 226 1.53 37.90 -6.07
C TRP A 226 0.50 37.31 -7.03
N GLU A 227 0.71 37.44 -8.35
CA GLU A 227 -0.19 36.89 -9.35
C GLU A 227 0.04 35.40 -9.51
N PHE A 228 -1.04 34.64 -9.66
CA PHE A 228 -1.01 33.23 -9.98
C PHE A 228 -2.21 32.91 -10.90
N ASP A 229 -2.13 31.80 -11.61
CA ASP A 229 -3.18 31.30 -12.46
C ASP A 229 -3.56 29.88 -12.05
N VAL A 230 -4.75 29.42 -12.45
CA VAL A 230 -5.30 28.10 -12.15
C VAL A 230 -5.77 27.46 -13.45
N ASP A 231 -5.10 26.38 -13.90
CA ASP A 231 -5.46 25.67 -15.12
C ASP A 231 -6.71 24.80 -14.95
N HIS A 232 -6.92 24.26 -13.75
CA HIS A 232 -8.06 23.40 -13.44
C HIS A 232 -8.29 23.35 -11.93
N HIS A 233 -9.49 22.94 -11.51
CA HIS A 233 -9.79 22.76 -10.10
C HIS A 233 -8.94 21.63 -9.50
N GLY A 234 -8.58 21.76 -8.23
CA GLY A 234 -7.81 20.78 -7.50
C GLY A 234 -8.01 20.90 -5.99
N ARG A 235 -7.45 19.98 -5.25
CA ARG A 235 -7.47 19.97 -3.77
C ARG A 235 -6.11 20.35 -3.21
N ARG A 236 -6.07 20.78 -1.94
CA ARG A 236 -4.80 20.94 -1.22
C ARG A 236 -4.44 19.64 -0.52
N SER A 237 -3.69 18.80 -1.20
CA SER A 237 -3.38 17.43 -0.78
C SER A 237 -1.88 17.20 -0.54
N ILE A 238 -1.11 18.27 -0.47
CA ILE A 238 0.35 18.21 -0.31
C ILE A 238 0.75 17.76 1.10
N THR A 239 1.91 17.12 1.21
CA THR A 239 2.59 16.86 2.48
C THR A 239 3.35 18.09 2.97
N ASN A 240 4.05 17.95 4.09
CA ASN A 240 4.81 19.02 4.72
C ASN A 240 6.19 18.55 5.18
N ASP A 241 7.04 19.49 5.60
CA ASP A 241 8.41 19.19 6.02
C ASP A 241 8.49 18.44 7.35
N ILE A 242 7.46 18.49 8.22
CA ILE A 242 7.41 17.68 9.45
C ILE A 242 7.35 16.20 9.08
N ALA A 243 6.35 15.80 8.31
CA ALA A 243 6.16 14.43 7.84
C ALA A 243 7.36 13.93 7.02
N SER A 244 7.86 14.77 6.11
CA SER A 244 9.02 14.45 5.27
C SER A 244 10.32 14.29 6.06
N THR A 245 10.51 15.06 7.14
CA THR A 245 11.67 14.91 8.04
C THR A 245 11.64 13.57 8.75
N ILE A 246 10.47 13.13 9.24
CA ILE A 246 10.29 11.80 9.81
C ILE A 246 10.59 10.74 8.75
N GLY A 247 10.03 10.89 7.54
CA GLY A 247 10.23 9.99 6.41
C GLY A 247 11.70 9.80 6.04
N LEU A 248 12.49 10.85 6.03
CA LEU A 248 13.93 10.80 5.77
C LEU A 248 14.68 9.95 6.81
N VAL A 249 14.34 10.06 8.09
CA VAL A 249 14.94 9.24 9.15
C VAL A 249 14.50 7.78 9.02
N GLN A 250 13.20 7.56 8.82
CA GLN A 250 12.64 6.22 8.63
C GLN A 250 13.27 5.51 7.42
N LEU A 251 13.47 6.23 6.31
CA LEU A 251 14.06 5.67 5.09
C LEU A 251 15.48 5.13 5.32
N LYS A 252 16.27 5.77 6.18
CA LYS A 252 17.60 5.26 6.58
C LYS A 252 17.51 3.94 7.34
N LYS A 253 16.43 3.71 8.08
CA LYS A 253 16.20 2.50 8.90
C LYS A 253 15.60 1.33 8.11
N VAL A 254 15.04 1.57 6.92
CA VAL A 254 14.26 0.58 6.13
C VAL A 254 15.00 -0.73 5.91
N LYS A 255 16.32 -0.70 5.60
CA LYS A 255 17.10 -1.94 5.40
C LYS A 255 17.05 -2.84 6.64
N ASN A 256 17.14 -2.25 7.82
CA ASN A 256 17.05 -2.97 9.08
C ASN A 256 15.62 -3.45 9.35
N PHE A 257 14.61 -2.63 9.08
CA PHE A 257 13.20 -3.00 9.23
C PHE A 257 12.84 -4.23 8.39
N LEU A 258 13.23 -4.25 7.12
CA LEU A 258 13.01 -5.39 6.23
C LEU A 258 13.75 -6.65 6.71
N LYS A 259 14.98 -6.49 7.22
CA LYS A 259 15.76 -7.61 7.81
C LYS A 259 15.06 -8.22 9.02
N ILE A 260 14.52 -7.39 9.91
CA ILE A 260 13.77 -7.85 11.10
C ILE A 260 12.49 -8.56 10.67
N ARG A 261 11.67 -7.94 9.79
CA ARG A 261 10.43 -8.55 9.29
C ARG A 261 10.67 -9.89 8.59
N LYS A 262 11.74 -10.00 7.81
CA LYS A 262 12.16 -11.27 7.20
C LYS A 262 12.45 -12.33 8.27
N LYS A 263 13.15 -11.98 9.35
CA LYS A 263 13.41 -12.91 10.46
C LYS A 263 12.13 -13.34 11.17
N VAL A 264 11.21 -12.41 11.42
CA VAL A 264 9.87 -12.73 12.00
C VAL A 264 9.12 -13.70 11.11
N HIS A 265 9.09 -13.44 9.80
CA HIS A 265 8.44 -14.31 8.83
C HIS A 265 9.06 -15.71 8.79
N GLN A 266 10.40 -15.80 8.82
CA GLN A 266 11.12 -17.07 8.86
C GLN A 266 10.86 -17.83 10.16
N PHE A 267 10.83 -17.14 11.30
CA PHE A 267 10.52 -17.73 12.60
C PHE A 267 9.13 -18.39 12.59
N TYR A 268 8.10 -17.66 12.17
CA TYR A 268 6.76 -18.24 12.06
C TYR A 268 6.72 -19.43 11.09
N ASN A 269 7.39 -19.35 9.95
CA ASN A 269 7.43 -20.46 9.00
C ASN A 269 8.07 -21.72 9.62
N THR A 270 9.12 -21.57 10.42
CA THR A 270 9.80 -22.70 11.08
C THR A 270 8.93 -23.29 12.17
N GLU A 271 8.45 -22.47 13.08
CA GLU A 271 7.73 -22.95 14.26
C GLU A 271 6.33 -23.50 13.91
N LEU A 272 5.60 -22.80 13.05
CA LEU A 272 4.22 -23.20 12.70
C LEU A 272 4.15 -24.31 11.63
N ALA A 273 5.25 -24.67 10.98
CA ALA A 273 5.30 -25.78 10.03
C ALA A 273 4.93 -27.14 10.68
N GLN A 274 5.09 -27.26 12.01
CA GLN A 274 4.73 -28.44 12.77
C GLN A 274 3.19 -28.66 12.86
N LEU A 275 2.41 -27.64 12.55
CA LEU A 275 0.93 -27.69 12.57
C LEU A 275 0.41 -27.92 11.13
N GLU A 276 0.30 -29.17 10.71
CA GLU A 276 -0.02 -29.58 9.33
C GLU A 276 -1.35 -29.02 8.81
N GLU A 277 -2.31 -28.78 9.70
CA GLU A 277 -3.59 -28.18 9.36
C GLU A 277 -3.51 -26.71 9.00
N LEU A 278 -2.47 -26.00 9.41
CA LEU A 278 -2.24 -24.61 9.02
C LEU A 278 -1.58 -24.57 7.65
N LYS A 279 -2.13 -23.75 6.77
CA LYS A 279 -1.42 -23.42 5.51
C LYS A 279 -0.75 -22.07 5.67
N LEU A 280 0.57 -22.07 5.61
CA LEU A 280 1.44 -20.90 5.74
C LEU A 280 1.50 -20.12 4.42
N PRO A 281 2.02 -18.87 4.42
CA PRO A 281 2.22 -18.10 3.20
C PRO A 281 3.07 -18.87 2.19
N SER A 282 2.76 -18.68 0.90
CA SER A 282 3.56 -19.32 -0.16
C SER A 282 5.02 -18.85 -0.10
N PRO A 283 5.99 -19.71 -0.43
CA PRO A 283 7.35 -19.27 -0.62
C PRO A 283 7.42 -18.13 -1.65
N VAL A 284 8.28 -17.16 -1.39
CA VAL A 284 8.53 -16.05 -2.32
C VAL A 284 9.29 -16.60 -3.54
N PRO A 285 8.82 -16.36 -4.77
CA PRO A 285 9.54 -16.78 -5.97
C PRO A 285 10.96 -16.19 -6.03
N ARG A 286 11.93 -16.92 -6.61
CA ARG A 286 13.35 -16.50 -6.62
C ARG A 286 13.60 -15.15 -7.30
N HIS A 287 12.77 -14.80 -8.27
CA HIS A 287 12.83 -13.53 -8.99
C HIS A 287 12.12 -12.37 -8.29
N CYS A 288 11.58 -12.61 -7.09
CA CYS A 288 10.87 -11.63 -6.28
C CYS A 288 11.57 -11.39 -4.93
N GLU A 289 11.46 -10.14 -4.45
CA GLU A 289 11.69 -9.79 -3.05
C GLU A 289 10.41 -9.22 -2.47
N THR A 290 10.11 -9.56 -1.20
CA THR A 290 8.90 -9.09 -0.52
C THR A 290 9.24 -8.09 0.59
N SER A 291 8.32 -7.15 0.82
CA SER A 291 8.38 -6.23 1.95
C SER A 291 7.98 -6.87 3.29
N TYR A 292 7.51 -8.10 3.30
CA TYR A 292 7.05 -8.80 4.52
C TYR A 292 6.04 -7.97 5.32
N TYR A 293 5.02 -7.40 4.64
CA TYR A 293 4.08 -6.49 5.29
C TYR A 293 3.05 -7.23 6.13
N PHE A 294 2.46 -8.34 5.61
CA PHE A 294 1.63 -9.25 6.37
C PHE A 294 2.32 -10.61 6.54
N TYR A 295 2.02 -11.26 7.67
CA TYR A 295 2.15 -12.71 7.81
C TYR A 295 0.76 -13.28 8.07
N TRP A 296 0.32 -14.22 7.25
CA TRP A 296 -1.02 -14.80 7.38
C TRP A 296 -0.95 -16.31 7.40
N ILE A 297 -1.87 -16.89 8.15
CA ILE A 297 -2.10 -18.34 8.16
C ILE A 297 -3.52 -18.62 7.67
N ARG A 298 -3.69 -19.77 7.03
CA ARG A 298 -5.02 -20.24 6.62
C ARG A 298 -5.39 -21.46 7.46
N LEU A 299 -6.52 -21.40 8.12
CA LEU A 299 -7.08 -22.44 8.97
C LEU A 299 -8.06 -23.31 8.18
N PRO A 300 -8.38 -24.53 8.68
CA PRO A 300 -9.26 -25.47 7.98
C PRO A 300 -10.68 -24.92 7.76
N SER A 301 -11.23 -24.18 8.72
CA SER A 301 -12.58 -23.63 8.68
C SER A 301 -12.71 -22.29 9.38
N GLN A 302 -13.85 -21.62 9.17
CA GLN A 302 -14.20 -20.38 9.88
C GLN A 302 -14.25 -20.60 11.40
N LYS A 303 -14.80 -21.73 11.87
CA LYS A 303 -14.87 -22.07 13.30
C LYS A 303 -13.47 -22.10 13.93
N HIS A 304 -12.49 -22.72 13.25
CA HIS A 304 -11.10 -22.75 13.73
C HIS A 304 -10.48 -21.35 13.72
N ARG A 305 -10.68 -20.56 12.65
CA ARG A 305 -10.18 -19.21 12.55
C ARG A 305 -10.72 -18.30 13.66
N ASP A 306 -12.02 -18.31 13.87
CA ASP A 306 -12.68 -17.48 14.88
C ASP A 306 -12.28 -17.90 16.30
N SER A 307 -12.18 -19.21 16.56
CA SER A 307 -11.69 -19.75 17.82
C SER A 307 -10.26 -19.34 18.12
N LEU A 308 -9.33 -19.48 17.15
CA LEU A 308 -7.95 -19.07 17.34
C LEU A 308 -7.82 -17.54 17.54
N ALA A 309 -8.55 -16.76 16.74
CA ALA A 309 -8.52 -15.29 16.86
C ALA A 309 -9.01 -14.83 18.23
N LYS A 310 -10.07 -15.47 18.76
CA LYS A 310 -10.59 -15.21 20.11
C LYS A 310 -9.55 -15.59 21.17
N TYR A 311 -8.98 -16.80 21.09
CA TYR A 311 -8.00 -17.30 22.04
C TYR A 311 -6.73 -16.43 22.09
N LEU A 312 -6.22 -15.99 20.92
CA LEU A 312 -5.10 -15.05 20.84
C LEU A 312 -5.44 -13.72 21.51
N ARG A 313 -6.64 -13.18 21.27
CA ARG A 313 -7.10 -11.92 21.87
C ARG A 313 -7.21 -11.99 23.39
N GLU A 314 -7.73 -13.11 23.94
CA GLU A 314 -7.82 -13.36 25.37
C GLU A 314 -6.45 -13.47 26.05
N ASN A 315 -5.42 -13.84 25.27
CA ASN A 315 -4.01 -13.88 25.69
C ASN A 315 -3.21 -12.64 25.25
N GLU A 316 -3.89 -11.51 25.03
CA GLU A 316 -3.30 -10.21 24.72
C GLU A 316 -2.52 -10.15 23.39
N VAL A 317 -2.90 -10.94 22.40
CA VAL A 317 -2.36 -10.90 21.05
C VAL A 317 -3.45 -10.44 20.09
N TYR A 318 -3.28 -9.28 19.47
CA TYR A 318 -4.23 -8.76 18.48
C TYR A 318 -3.94 -9.32 17.10
N THR A 319 -4.96 -9.93 16.50
CA THR A 319 -4.94 -10.49 15.14
C THR A 319 -6.13 -9.99 14.34
N THR A 320 -6.08 -10.09 13.02
CA THR A 320 -7.16 -9.65 12.14
C THR A 320 -7.09 -10.35 10.78
N PHE A 321 -8.12 -10.18 9.95
CA PHE A 321 -8.05 -10.42 8.52
C PHE A 321 -8.01 -9.08 7.78
N ARG A 322 -7.05 -8.89 6.94
CA ARG A 322 -6.98 -7.75 6.01
C ARG A 322 -6.94 -8.27 4.58
N TYR A 323 -7.89 -7.90 3.75
CA TYR A 323 -8.96 -6.93 4.02
C TYR A 323 -10.32 -7.63 3.84
N TYR A 324 -11.37 -7.07 4.45
CA TYR A 324 -12.74 -7.52 4.18
C TYR A 324 -13.03 -7.39 2.69
N PRO A 325 -13.56 -8.44 2.02
CA PRO A 325 -13.75 -8.42 0.57
C PRO A 325 -14.71 -7.32 0.13
N LEU A 326 -14.24 -6.45 -0.75
CA LEU A 326 -14.96 -5.25 -1.17
C LEU A 326 -16.29 -5.56 -1.88
N HIS A 327 -16.36 -6.67 -2.64
CA HIS A 327 -17.60 -7.09 -3.33
C HIS A 327 -18.74 -7.44 -2.36
N LEU A 328 -18.44 -7.71 -1.09
CA LEU A 328 -19.46 -7.96 -0.05
C LEU A 328 -19.97 -6.69 0.61
N ILE A 329 -19.38 -5.53 0.30
CA ILE A 329 -19.82 -4.24 0.83
C ILE A 329 -21.02 -3.76 0.01
N LYS A 330 -22.19 -3.69 0.63
CA LYS A 330 -23.47 -3.33 -0.02
C LYS A 330 -23.44 -2.02 -0.82
N TYR A 331 -22.62 -1.07 -0.38
CA TYR A 331 -22.47 0.23 -1.04
C TYR A 331 -22.04 0.12 -2.51
N TYR A 332 -21.17 -0.86 -2.84
CA TYR A 332 -20.66 -1.03 -4.20
C TYR A 332 -21.59 -1.85 -5.12
N LYS A 333 -22.74 -2.30 -4.64
CA LYS A 333 -23.80 -2.98 -5.41
C LYS A 333 -23.28 -4.12 -6.30
N ASN A 334 -22.40 -4.96 -5.76
CA ASN A 334 -21.85 -6.10 -6.48
C ASN A 334 -22.54 -7.39 -6.05
N ASP A 335 -23.11 -8.13 -7.00
CA ASP A 335 -23.81 -9.40 -6.75
C ASP A 335 -22.96 -10.64 -7.11
N GLY A 336 -21.72 -10.43 -7.54
CA GLY A 336 -20.80 -11.50 -7.94
C GLY A 336 -20.32 -12.34 -6.76
N LYS A 337 -20.19 -13.64 -6.98
CA LYS A 337 -19.55 -14.57 -6.02
C LYS A 337 -18.08 -14.72 -6.37
N LEU A 338 -17.19 -14.38 -5.44
CA LEU A 338 -15.74 -14.49 -5.56
C LEU A 338 -15.23 -15.55 -4.57
N LYS A 339 -15.20 -16.79 -5.05
CA LYS A 339 -15.01 -17.98 -4.23
C LYS A 339 -13.76 -17.94 -3.33
N ASN A 340 -12.62 -17.52 -3.88
CA ASN A 340 -11.37 -17.51 -3.12
C ASN A 340 -11.33 -16.35 -2.12
N SER A 341 -11.87 -15.20 -2.49
CA SER A 341 -11.98 -14.02 -1.60
C SER A 341 -12.89 -14.32 -0.41
N GLU A 342 -14.05 -14.96 -0.64
CA GLU A 342 -14.97 -15.37 0.42
C GLU A 342 -14.40 -16.50 1.29
N ASP A 343 -13.67 -17.47 0.70
CA ASP A 343 -12.99 -18.51 1.47
C ASP A 343 -11.84 -17.92 2.31
N ALA A 344 -11.13 -16.92 1.79
CA ALA A 344 -10.10 -16.22 2.54
C ALA A 344 -10.69 -15.49 3.77
N LEU A 345 -11.81 -14.77 3.59
CA LEU A 345 -12.53 -14.13 4.69
C LEU A 345 -12.86 -15.11 5.83
N LYS A 346 -13.22 -16.35 5.48
CA LYS A 346 -13.61 -17.38 6.46
C LYS A 346 -12.41 -18.05 7.14
N LYS A 347 -11.25 -18.13 6.48
CA LYS A 347 -10.17 -19.02 6.89
C LYS A 347 -8.83 -18.35 7.18
N VAL A 348 -8.62 -17.14 6.68
CA VAL A 348 -7.33 -16.45 6.83
C VAL A 348 -7.30 -15.61 8.10
N LEU A 349 -6.16 -15.64 8.79
CA LEU A 349 -5.86 -14.83 9.95
C LEU A 349 -4.45 -14.25 9.81
N CYS A 350 -4.32 -12.94 9.93
CA CYS A 350 -3.02 -12.26 9.96
C CYS A 350 -2.49 -12.24 11.40
N LEU A 351 -1.24 -12.65 11.56
CA LEU A 351 -0.49 -12.62 12.82
C LEU A 351 0.35 -11.33 12.92
N PRO A 352 0.73 -10.92 14.14
CA PRO A 352 1.60 -9.76 14.35
C PRO A 352 2.91 -9.86 13.55
N ILE A 353 3.20 -8.81 12.79
CA ILE A 353 4.47 -8.66 12.10
C ILE A 353 4.87 -7.18 12.04
N HIS A 354 5.85 -6.79 12.83
CA HIS A 354 6.43 -5.46 12.83
C HIS A 354 7.87 -5.50 13.39
N GLN A 355 8.61 -4.46 13.16
CA GLN A 355 10.02 -4.36 13.53
C GLN A 355 10.29 -4.18 15.04
N GLY A 356 9.25 -3.97 15.82
CA GLY A 356 9.33 -3.86 17.28
C GLY A 356 9.06 -5.17 18.04
N LEU A 357 8.76 -6.29 17.34
CA LEU A 357 8.56 -7.59 17.99
C LEU A 357 9.88 -8.12 18.57
N THR A 358 9.84 -8.50 19.85
CA THR A 358 10.95 -9.17 20.52
C THR A 358 10.90 -10.69 20.30
N LYS A 359 11.99 -11.39 20.60
CA LYS A 359 12.02 -12.86 20.56
C LYS A 359 10.96 -13.44 21.51
N SER A 360 10.83 -12.88 22.70
CA SER A 360 9.83 -13.30 23.70
C SER A 360 8.40 -13.12 23.21
N ASP A 361 8.10 -12.02 22.47
CA ASP A 361 6.77 -11.83 21.85
C ASP A 361 6.46 -12.93 20.83
N LEU A 362 7.43 -13.26 19.99
CA LEU A 362 7.29 -14.30 18.98
C LEU A 362 7.08 -15.69 19.58
N GLU A 363 7.88 -16.04 20.59
CA GLU A 363 7.76 -17.30 21.34
C GLU A 363 6.39 -17.37 22.01
N LYS A 364 5.95 -16.31 22.70
CA LYS A 364 4.61 -16.22 23.31
C LYS A 364 3.48 -16.46 22.30
N ILE A 365 3.54 -15.82 21.11
CA ILE A 365 2.50 -16.00 20.08
C ILE A 365 2.43 -17.47 19.64
N VAL A 366 3.58 -18.09 19.40
CA VAL A 366 3.65 -19.47 18.95
C VAL A 366 3.14 -20.45 20.05
N GLU A 367 3.56 -20.26 21.29
CA GLU A 367 3.10 -21.04 22.44
C GLU A 367 1.57 -20.96 22.61
N ILE A 368 0.98 -19.78 22.44
CA ILE A 368 -0.49 -19.61 22.48
C ILE A 368 -1.16 -20.40 21.37
N ILE A 369 -0.62 -20.37 20.14
CA ILE A 369 -1.18 -21.14 19.01
C ILE A 369 -1.09 -22.65 19.27
N PHE A 370 0.02 -23.14 19.79
CA PHE A 370 0.15 -24.57 20.17
C PHE A 370 -0.78 -24.96 21.32
N SER A 371 -0.93 -24.09 22.33
CA SER A 371 -1.84 -24.33 23.45
C SER A 371 -3.30 -24.35 22.98
N TRP A 372 -3.70 -23.42 22.10
CA TRP A 372 -5.02 -23.46 21.48
C TRP A 372 -5.26 -24.77 20.75
N LYS A 373 -4.26 -25.26 20.00
CA LYS A 373 -4.41 -26.52 19.24
C LYS A 373 -4.64 -27.73 20.13
N LYS A 374 -4.02 -27.79 21.31
CA LYS A 374 -4.22 -28.89 22.27
C LYS A 374 -5.63 -28.89 22.89
N ASN A 375 -6.33 -27.76 22.85
CA ASN A 375 -7.64 -27.59 23.51
C ASN A 375 -8.83 -27.72 22.55
N ILE A 376 -8.61 -28.05 21.29
CA ILE A 376 -9.64 -28.32 20.27
C ILE A 376 -9.55 -29.74 19.74
#